data_143eaa5ba68f6795dacd9038a1301bb6
#
_entry.id   143eaa5ba68f6795dacd9038a1301bb6
#
_cell.length_a   1.000
_cell.length_b   1.000
_cell.length_c   1.000
_cell.angle_alpha   90.00
_cell.angle_beta   90.00
_cell.angle_gamma   90.00
#
_symmetry.space_group_name_H-M   'P 1'
#
loop_
_entity.id
_entity.type
_entity.pdbx_description
1 polymer ?
#
loop_
_entity_poly.entity_id
_entity_poly.type
_entity_poly.pdbx_seq_one_letter_code
_entity_poly.pdbx_strand_id
1 'polypeptide(L)'
;IVVLPPDEFPSTKLHKKIIAHKPVNNKEKLEAYQYEAYNKFQVDINNIGSEFSSLGPVKRLNVLLNYLDTSTNQTLVLPAVLAESVSEFYFANRPKRKREVVKASRITGVENLQAAQFLGDMYLDINIYENVIDLFGKSFISPLANYARSMYRFYLDDSTYIGNKFCYKLRFEPKNTSNLTFHGEMWVHDTTYAIQSIKANISEGANLNYIQDLYVEQEFEQVEEEVWMLKKEVLLLDIRLTEKTKIYGFLGKKTSSRKHFIINELKPDDF
;
A
#
# COMPACT_ATOMS: atom_id res chain seq x y z
N ILE A 1 19.96 23.23 -26.72
CA ILE A 1 19.06 22.81 -25.64
C ILE A 1 17.78 23.58 -25.86
N VAL A 2 16.71 22.92 -26.27
CA VAL A 2 15.39 23.54 -26.37
C VAL A 2 14.81 23.57 -24.96
N VAL A 3 14.70 24.75 -24.37
CA VAL A 3 14.02 24.94 -23.07
C VAL A 3 12.52 25.04 -23.39
N LEU A 4 11.78 23.97 -23.14
CA LEU A 4 10.33 23.95 -23.26
C LEU A 4 9.70 24.68 -22.05
N PRO A 5 8.56 25.37 -22.21
CA PRO A 5 7.79 25.87 -21.09
C PRO A 5 7.43 24.75 -20.08
N PRO A 6 7.32 25.06 -18.79
CA PRO A 6 7.03 24.05 -17.76
C PRO A 6 5.81 23.18 -18.02
N ASP A 7 4.80 23.73 -18.72
CA ASP A 7 3.58 23.00 -19.10
C ASP A 7 3.76 22.03 -20.28
N GLU A 8 4.88 22.08 -20.96
CA GLU A 8 5.19 21.23 -22.12
C GLU A 8 6.14 20.06 -21.80
N PHE A 9 6.64 19.96 -20.58
CA PHE A 9 7.47 18.82 -20.19
C PHE A 9 6.72 17.49 -20.40
N PRO A 10 7.38 16.47 -20.97
CA PRO A 10 6.77 15.16 -21.22
C PRO A 10 6.10 14.55 -19.99
N SER A 11 6.71 14.68 -18.80
CA SER A 11 6.14 14.24 -17.53
C SER A 11 4.83 14.95 -17.19
N THR A 12 4.74 16.26 -17.45
CA THR A 12 3.51 17.02 -17.23
C THR A 12 2.41 16.60 -18.20
N LYS A 13 2.75 16.39 -19.48
CA LYS A 13 1.79 15.89 -20.48
C LYS A 13 1.28 14.50 -20.12
N LEU A 14 2.17 13.60 -19.71
CA LEU A 14 1.78 12.27 -19.26
C LEU A 14 0.87 12.33 -18.04
N HIS A 15 1.25 13.12 -17.01
CA HIS A 15 0.42 13.26 -15.81
C HIS A 15 -0.97 13.83 -16.13
N LYS A 16 -1.09 14.83 -17.04
CA LYS A 16 -2.40 15.35 -17.50
C LYS A 16 -3.26 14.24 -18.10
N LYS A 17 -2.67 13.34 -18.91
CA LYS A 17 -3.37 12.20 -19.51
C LYS A 17 -3.83 11.19 -18.44
N ILE A 18 -2.98 10.90 -17.45
CA ILE A 18 -3.36 10.04 -16.32
C ILE A 18 -4.58 10.60 -15.60
N ILE A 19 -4.57 11.90 -15.27
CA ILE A 19 -5.69 12.55 -14.58
C ILE A 19 -6.96 12.56 -15.46
N ALA A 20 -6.84 12.80 -16.76
CA ALA A 20 -7.98 12.74 -17.67
C ALA A 20 -8.62 11.35 -17.76
N HIS A 21 -7.81 10.27 -17.66
CA HIS A 21 -8.28 8.89 -17.70
C HIS A 21 -8.58 8.29 -16.30
N LYS A 22 -8.32 9.06 -15.23
CA LYS A 22 -8.59 8.63 -13.84
C LYS A 22 -10.03 8.13 -13.63
N PRO A 23 -11.10 8.80 -14.14
CA PRO A 23 -12.47 8.29 -13.98
C PRO A 23 -12.68 6.94 -14.64
N VAL A 24 -11.96 6.65 -15.73
CA VAL A 24 -12.05 5.36 -16.44
C VAL A 24 -11.25 4.27 -15.72
N ASN A 25 -10.10 4.60 -15.16
CA ASN A 25 -9.20 3.65 -14.53
C ASN A 25 -9.49 3.37 -13.04
N ASN A 26 -10.37 4.16 -12.41
CA ASN A 26 -10.76 3.91 -11.02
C ASN A 26 -11.77 2.76 -10.94
N LYS A 27 -11.47 1.73 -10.15
CA LYS A 27 -12.37 0.59 -9.90
C LYS A 27 -13.78 1.01 -9.41
N GLU A 28 -13.91 2.17 -8.77
CA GLU A 28 -15.19 2.67 -8.25
C GLU A 28 -16.17 3.12 -9.35
N LYS A 29 -15.75 3.18 -10.62
CA LYS A 29 -16.64 3.36 -11.78
C LYS A 29 -17.54 2.15 -12.03
N LEU A 30 -17.07 0.96 -11.62
CA LEU A 30 -17.75 -0.30 -11.89
C LEU A 30 -19.07 -0.37 -11.13
N GLU A 31 -20.09 -0.96 -11.74
CA GLU A 31 -21.37 -1.20 -11.06
C GLU A 31 -21.24 -2.26 -9.99
N ALA A 32 -20.43 -3.27 -10.27
CA ALA A 32 -20.12 -4.34 -9.34
C ALA A 32 -18.80 -5.01 -9.66
N TYR A 33 -18.16 -5.61 -8.67
CA TYR A 33 -17.06 -6.53 -8.88
C TYR A 33 -16.93 -7.48 -7.69
N GLN A 34 -16.34 -8.63 -7.97
CA GLN A 34 -15.93 -9.60 -6.94
C GLN A 34 -14.55 -10.14 -7.23
N TYR A 35 -13.87 -10.62 -6.20
CA TYR A 35 -12.59 -11.31 -6.31
C TYR A 35 -12.33 -12.18 -5.08
N GLU A 36 -11.45 -13.15 -5.22
CA GLU A 36 -10.84 -13.87 -4.12
C GLU A 36 -9.59 -13.15 -3.65
N ALA A 37 -9.48 -12.92 -2.35
CA ALA A 37 -8.31 -12.29 -1.73
C ALA A 37 -7.59 -13.26 -0.79
N TYR A 38 -6.26 -13.32 -0.90
CA TYR A 38 -5.39 -13.85 0.12
C TYR A 38 -4.69 -12.69 0.81
N ASN A 39 -4.85 -12.60 2.12
CA ASN A 39 -4.21 -11.60 2.95
C ASN A 39 -3.25 -12.26 3.93
N LYS A 40 -2.06 -11.69 4.04
CA LYS A 40 -1.05 -12.06 5.03
C LYS A 40 -0.63 -10.82 5.79
N PHE A 41 -0.78 -10.86 7.11
CA PHE A 41 -0.35 -9.82 8.03
C PHE A 41 0.74 -10.38 8.92
N GLN A 42 1.83 -9.67 9.01
CA GLN A 42 2.97 -10.00 9.87
C GLN A 42 3.29 -8.78 10.73
N VAL A 43 3.47 -8.99 12.02
CA VAL A 43 3.96 -7.98 12.94
C VAL A 43 5.21 -8.54 13.58
N ASP A 44 6.29 -7.80 13.42
CA ASP A 44 7.60 -8.14 13.96
C ASP A 44 8.01 -7.11 15.00
N ILE A 45 8.74 -7.53 16.02
CA ILE A 45 9.35 -6.61 16.98
C ILE A 45 10.76 -6.31 16.46
N ASN A 46 11.06 -5.04 16.24
CA ASN A 46 12.37 -4.57 15.83
C ASN A 46 13.10 -3.87 16.98
N ASN A 47 14.38 -3.54 16.77
CA ASN A 47 15.23 -2.83 17.72
C ASN A 47 15.39 -3.53 19.08
N ILE A 48 15.58 -4.86 19.03
CA ILE A 48 15.79 -5.69 20.20
C ILE A 48 17.22 -5.45 20.73
N GLY A 49 17.35 -4.63 21.79
CA GLY A 49 18.63 -4.40 22.47
C GLY A 49 19.01 -5.57 23.37
N SER A 50 20.29 -5.61 23.80
CA SER A 50 20.81 -6.65 24.73
C SER A 50 20.05 -6.72 26.07
N GLU A 51 19.33 -5.68 26.45
CA GLU A 51 18.51 -5.62 27.66
C GLU A 51 17.18 -6.39 27.53
N PHE A 52 16.76 -6.73 26.29
CA PHE A 52 15.53 -7.46 26.03
C PHE A 52 15.52 -8.86 26.66
N SER A 53 16.68 -9.52 26.73
CA SER A 53 16.81 -10.85 27.33
C SER A 53 16.55 -10.87 28.86
N SER A 54 16.54 -9.71 29.52
CA SER A 54 16.33 -9.58 30.97
C SER A 54 14.86 -9.43 31.37
N LEU A 55 13.95 -9.17 30.43
CA LEU A 55 12.52 -9.01 30.73
C LEU A 55 11.82 -10.34 30.96
N GLY A 56 11.12 -10.46 32.08
CA GLY A 56 10.50 -11.71 32.55
C GLY A 56 9.61 -12.47 31.54
N PRO A 57 8.76 -11.81 30.73
CA PRO A 57 7.96 -12.49 29.70
C PRO A 57 8.79 -13.08 28.59
N VAL A 58 9.98 -12.52 28.33
CA VAL A 58 10.84 -12.84 27.19
C VAL A 58 11.69 -14.10 27.43
N LYS A 59 11.87 -14.52 28.69
CA LYS A 59 12.58 -15.78 29.00
C LYS A 59 11.94 -17.01 28.35
N ARG A 60 10.64 -16.94 28.04
CA ARG A 60 9.94 -18.00 27.27
C ARG A 60 10.19 -17.90 25.75
N LEU A 61 10.69 -16.77 25.28
CA LEU A 61 10.99 -16.48 23.87
C LEU A 61 12.42 -16.86 23.45
N ASN A 62 13.27 -17.33 24.38
CA ASN A 62 14.63 -17.78 24.04
C ASN A 62 14.68 -18.86 22.95
N VAL A 63 13.61 -19.63 22.79
CA VAL A 63 13.49 -20.61 21.70
C VAL A 63 13.31 -19.90 20.34
N LEU A 64 12.71 -18.71 20.30
CA LEU A 64 12.48 -17.94 19.07
C LEU A 64 13.72 -17.15 18.65
N LEU A 65 14.66 -16.87 19.55
CA LEU A 65 15.93 -16.20 19.23
C LEU A 65 16.78 -17.01 18.23
N ASN A 66 16.53 -18.32 18.10
CA ASN A 66 17.17 -19.18 17.12
C ASN A 66 16.60 -19.02 15.69
N TYR A 67 15.51 -18.29 15.51
CA TYR A 67 14.83 -18.04 14.23
C TYR A 67 14.96 -16.59 13.77
N LEU A 68 15.96 -15.87 14.26
CA LEU A 68 16.22 -14.49 13.86
C LEU A 68 16.62 -14.42 12.39
N ASP A 69 15.80 -13.74 11.59
CA ASP A 69 16.15 -13.43 10.21
C ASP A 69 17.03 -12.17 10.18
N THR A 70 18.30 -12.35 9.83
CA THR A 70 19.30 -11.27 9.71
C THR A 70 19.34 -10.66 8.30
N SER A 71 18.42 -11.05 7.43
CA SER A 71 18.52 -10.77 5.98
C SER A 71 18.21 -9.33 5.58
N THR A 72 17.67 -8.48 6.47
CA THR A 72 17.38 -7.08 6.17
C THR A 72 17.97 -6.15 7.22
N ASN A 73 19.00 -5.38 6.83
CA ASN A 73 19.54 -4.22 7.53
C ASN A 73 20.03 -4.37 8.99
N GLN A 74 20.76 -5.46 9.33
CA GLN A 74 21.50 -5.60 10.60
C GLN A 74 20.69 -5.40 11.90
N THR A 75 19.38 -5.25 11.83
CA THR A 75 18.51 -5.16 13.00
C THR A 75 17.90 -6.52 13.29
N LEU A 76 18.06 -7.01 14.51
CA LEU A 76 17.41 -8.23 15.00
C LEU A 76 15.89 -8.02 14.99
N VAL A 77 15.19 -8.82 14.19
CA VAL A 77 13.72 -8.78 14.04
C VAL A 77 13.15 -10.08 14.57
N LEU A 78 12.20 -10.00 15.49
CA LEU A 78 11.53 -11.15 16.07
C LEU A 78 10.08 -11.22 15.56
N PRO A 79 9.69 -12.25 14.79
CA PRO A 79 8.29 -12.42 14.40
C PRO A 79 7.40 -12.59 15.64
N ALA A 80 6.43 -11.70 15.81
CA ALA A 80 5.54 -11.71 16.95
C ALA A 80 4.16 -12.28 16.63
N VAL A 81 3.58 -11.88 15.50
CA VAL A 81 2.26 -12.32 15.03
C VAL A 81 2.28 -12.54 13.54
N LEU A 82 1.67 -13.62 13.10
CA LEU A 82 1.37 -13.91 11.71
C LEU A 82 -0.12 -14.26 11.59
N ALA A 83 -0.85 -13.51 10.79
CA ALA A 83 -2.25 -13.77 10.45
C ALA A 83 -2.39 -13.94 8.94
N GLU A 84 -3.09 -14.97 8.53
CA GLU A 84 -3.37 -15.28 7.14
C GLU A 84 -4.87 -15.50 6.95
N SER A 85 -5.44 -15.01 5.86
CA SER A 85 -6.84 -15.27 5.52
C SER A 85 -7.05 -15.41 4.01
N VAL A 86 -8.04 -16.20 3.66
CA VAL A 86 -8.61 -16.29 2.32
C VAL A 86 -10.06 -15.82 2.43
N SER A 87 -10.43 -14.85 1.61
CA SER A 87 -11.77 -14.28 1.60
C SER A 87 -12.29 -14.08 0.18
N GLU A 88 -13.60 -14.02 0.05
CA GLU A 88 -14.30 -13.51 -1.14
C GLU A 88 -14.80 -12.11 -0.84
N PHE A 89 -14.48 -11.20 -1.72
CA PHE A 89 -14.87 -9.80 -1.61
C PHE A 89 -15.87 -9.45 -2.71
N TYR A 90 -16.93 -8.75 -2.31
CA TYR A 90 -18.03 -8.31 -3.17
C TYR A 90 -18.21 -6.80 -3.02
N PHE A 91 -18.40 -6.14 -4.14
CA PHE A 91 -18.70 -4.71 -4.21
C PHE A 91 -19.88 -4.47 -5.13
N ALA A 92 -20.81 -3.62 -4.70
CA ALA A 92 -21.85 -3.04 -5.53
C ALA A 92 -21.85 -1.52 -5.35
N ASN A 93 -22.06 -0.79 -6.45
CA ASN A 93 -22.05 0.68 -6.44
C ASN A 93 -23.44 1.27 -6.18
N ARG A 94 -24.50 0.59 -6.59
CA ARG A 94 -25.89 1.10 -6.47
C ARG A 94 -26.85 0.06 -5.86
N PRO A 95 -27.17 0.18 -4.54
CA PRO A 95 -26.56 1.08 -3.54
C PRO A 95 -25.13 0.65 -3.21
N LYS A 96 -24.28 1.62 -2.80
CA LYS A 96 -22.88 1.32 -2.48
C LYS A 96 -22.81 0.38 -1.27
N ARG A 97 -22.36 -0.86 -1.51
CA ARG A 97 -22.22 -1.92 -0.49
C ARG A 97 -20.90 -2.65 -0.71
N LYS A 98 -20.32 -3.09 0.39
CA LYS A 98 -19.14 -3.95 0.42
C LYS A 98 -19.43 -5.12 1.36
N ARG A 99 -19.07 -6.32 0.96
CA ARG A 99 -19.13 -7.52 1.79
C ARG A 99 -17.85 -8.33 1.61
N GLU A 100 -17.29 -8.79 2.69
CA GLU A 100 -16.17 -9.73 2.70
C GLU A 100 -16.60 -11.00 3.45
N VAL A 101 -16.42 -12.14 2.82
CA VAL A 101 -16.73 -13.46 3.38
C VAL A 101 -15.41 -14.20 3.59
N VAL A 102 -14.97 -14.30 4.83
CA VAL A 102 -13.77 -15.05 5.19
C VAL A 102 -14.05 -16.55 5.06
N LYS A 103 -13.32 -17.23 4.16
CA LYS A 103 -13.43 -18.67 3.91
C LYS A 103 -12.54 -19.48 4.85
N ALA A 104 -11.35 -18.96 5.13
CA ALA A 104 -10.40 -19.58 6.04
C ALA A 104 -9.50 -18.50 6.65
N SER A 105 -9.12 -18.70 7.89
CA SER A 105 -8.14 -17.84 8.56
C SER A 105 -7.27 -18.64 9.53
N ARG A 106 -6.05 -18.17 9.72
CA ARG A 106 -5.09 -18.73 10.67
C ARG A 106 -4.33 -17.58 11.32
N ILE A 107 -4.20 -17.63 12.64
CA ILE A 107 -3.38 -16.70 13.41
C ILE A 107 -2.38 -17.52 14.21
N THR A 108 -1.12 -17.11 14.16
CA THR A 108 -0.01 -17.72 14.91
C THR A 108 0.78 -16.60 15.58
N GLY A 109 1.24 -16.79 16.80
CA GLY A 109 2.08 -15.81 17.50
C GLY A 109 1.81 -15.75 18.99
N VAL A 110 2.22 -14.66 19.65
CA VAL A 110 2.14 -14.48 21.10
C VAL A 110 0.73 -14.06 21.48
N GLU A 111 0.05 -14.87 22.32
CA GLU A 111 -1.37 -14.73 22.68
C GLU A 111 -1.73 -13.42 23.40
N ASN A 112 -0.76 -12.67 23.97
CA ASN A 112 -1.00 -11.52 24.83
C ASN A 112 -0.53 -10.18 24.24
N LEU A 113 -0.15 -10.13 22.97
CA LEU A 113 0.14 -8.85 22.33
C LEU A 113 -1.19 -8.18 21.93
N GLN A 114 -1.36 -6.91 22.31
CA GLN A 114 -2.43 -6.04 21.77
C GLN A 114 -2.26 -5.82 20.24
N ALA A 115 -1.58 -6.73 19.57
CA ALA A 115 -1.32 -6.75 18.15
C ALA A 115 -2.61 -6.80 17.31
N ALA A 116 -3.71 -7.31 17.88
CA ALA A 116 -5.01 -7.30 17.22
C ALA A 116 -5.52 -5.88 16.92
N GLN A 117 -5.16 -4.88 17.73
CA GLN A 117 -5.49 -3.48 17.44
C GLN A 117 -4.71 -2.95 16.23
N PHE A 118 -3.42 -3.29 16.13
CA PHE A 118 -2.59 -2.91 14.97
C PHE A 118 -3.03 -3.63 13.68
N LEU A 119 -3.53 -4.86 13.79
CA LEU A 119 -4.06 -5.58 12.63
C LEU A 119 -5.29 -4.85 12.06
N GLY A 120 -6.16 -4.28 12.90
CA GLY A 120 -7.31 -3.49 12.45
C GLY A 120 -6.90 -2.30 11.59
N ASP A 121 -5.88 -1.57 12.01
CA ASP A 121 -5.36 -0.41 11.27
C ASP A 121 -4.63 -0.80 9.96
N MET A 122 -4.21 -2.04 9.80
CA MET A 122 -3.61 -2.55 8.57
C MET A 122 -4.65 -3.00 7.51
N TYR A 123 -5.95 -3.11 7.88
CA TYR A 123 -7.05 -3.36 6.93
C TYR A 123 -7.42 -2.12 6.11
N LEU A 124 -6.40 -1.35 5.69
CA LEU A 124 -6.59 -0.17 4.85
C LEU A 124 -6.91 -0.59 3.41
N ASP A 125 -7.96 -0.01 2.83
CA ASP A 125 -8.26 -0.08 1.39
C ASP A 125 -7.67 1.18 0.73
N ILE A 126 -6.43 1.10 0.29
CA ILE A 126 -5.72 2.24 -0.32
C ILE A 126 -6.10 2.32 -1.80
N ASN A 127 -6.93 3.30 -2.15
CA ASN A 127 -7.25 3.62 -3.53
C ASN A 127 -6.41 4.83 -4.00
N ILE A 128 -5.35 4.56 -4.77
CA ILE A 128 -4.46 5.62 -5.28
C ILE A 128 -5.16 6.60 -6.22
N TYR A 129 -6.30 6.19 -6.81
CA TYR A 129 -7.08 7.05 -7.69
C TYR A 129 -7.94 8.07 -6.94
N GLU A 130 -8.06 8.01 -5.61
CA GLU A 130 -8.68 9.06 -4.83
C GLU A 130 -7.80 10.33 -4.77
N ASN A 131 -8.41 11.47 -4.50
CA ASN A 131 -7.65 12.72 -4.34
C ASN A 131 -6.90 12.75 -3.01
N VAL A 132 -7.49 12.10 -2.01
CA VAL A 132 -7.00 12.04 -0.64
C VAL A 132 -7.05 10.58 -0.18
N ILE A 133 -6.00 10.14 0.46
CA ILE A 133 -5.86 8.80 1.03
C ILE A 133 -5.79 8.97 2.55
N ASP A 134 -6.80 8.47 3.25
CA ASP A 134 -6.84 8.53 4.70
C ASP A 134 -6.06 7.36 5.31
N LEU A 135 -5.00 7.67 6.06
CA LEU A 135 -4.11 6.73 6.70
C LEU A 135 -3.88 7.15 8.16
N PHE A 136 -4.17 6.28 9.11
CA PHE A 136 -3.90 6.51 10.55
C PHE A 136 -4.45 7.84 11.08
N GLY A 137 -5.67 8.21 10.65
CA GLY A 137 -6.33 9.45 11.05
C GLY A 137 -5.75 10.72 10.42
N LYS A 138 -4.91 10.59 9.41
CA LYS A 138 -4.35 11.69 8.61
C LYS A 138 -4.72 11.55 7.15
N SER A 139 -4.94 12.67 6.48
CA SER A 139 -5.34 12.73 5.08
C SER A 139 -4.14 13.06 4.19
N PHE A 140 -3.66 12.10 3.44
CA PHE A 140 -2.54 12.24 2.52
C PHE A 140 -3.03 12.61 1.12
N ILE A 141 -2.34 13.53 0.47
CA ILE A 141 -2.64 13.90 -0.91
C ILE A 141 -2.05 12.85 -1.84
N SER A 142 -2.90 12.24 -2.66
CA SER A 142 -2.47 11.27 -3.67
C SER A 142 -1.64 11.93 -4.77
N PRO A 143 -0.62 11.25 -5.33
CA PRO A 143 0.05 11.73 -6.55
C PRO A 143 -0.88 11.74 -7.78
N LEU A 144 -2.05 11.10 -7.70
CA LEU A 144 -3.12 11.14 -8.71
C LEU A 144 -4.28 12.06 -8.34
N ALA A 145 -4.11 12.95 -7.34
CA ALA A 145 -5.11 13.98 -7.05
C ALA A 145 -5.28 14.93 -8.26
N ASN A 146 -6.49 15.42 -8.49
CA ASN A 146 -6.77 16.34 -9.58
C ASN A 146 -5.89 17.61 -9.55
N TYR A 147 -5.47 17.99 -8.34
CA TYR A 147 -4.57 19.12 -8.05
C TYR A 147 -3.14 18.67 -7.69
N ALA A 148 -2.76 17.42 -7.98
CA ALA A 148 -1.45 16.88 -7.59
C ALA A 148 -0.26 17.71 -8.09
N ARG A 149 -0.37 18.35 -9.27
CA ARG A 149 0.69 19.22 -9.81
C ARG A 149 0.99 20.45 -8.95
N SER A 150 0.09 20.88 -8.08
CA SER A 150 0.38 21.93 -7.09
C SER A 150 1.24 21.43 -5.94
N MET A 151 1.17 20.13 -5.63
CA MET A 151 1.81 19.48 -4.48
C MET A 151 3.08 18.73 -4.86
N TYR A 152 3.17 18.23 -6.10
CA TYR A 152 4.23 17.34 -6.57
C TYR A 152 4.98 17.92 -7.77
N ARG A 153 6.24 17.46 -7.94
CA ARG A 153 7.02 17.48 -9.18
C ARG A 153 7.00 16.09 -9.78
N PHE A 154 6.87 16.02 -11.10
CA PHE A 154 6.85 14.75 -11.84
C PHE A 154 8.02 14.70 -12.81
N TYR A 155 8.66 13.54 -12.90
CA TYR A 155 9.80 13.27 -13.77
C TYR A 155 9.54 12.02 -14.59
N LEU A 156 9.75 12.09 -15.89
CA LEU A 156 9.71 10.93 -16.78
C LEU A 156 11.11 10.33 -16.83
N ASP A 157 11.33 9.23 -16.13
CA ASP A 157 12.65 8.66 -15.93
C ASP A 157 12.98 7.58 -16.97
N ASP A 158 11.99 6.78 -17.41
CA ASP A 158 12.24 5.61 -18.25
C ASP A 158 10.96 5.19 -19.01
N SER A 159 11.12 4.22 -19.92
CA SER A 159 10.03 3.52 -20.57
C SER A 159 10.45 2.11 -20.98
N THR A 160 9.59 1.13 -20.75
CA THR A 160 9.90 -0.28 -21.07
C THR A 160 8.63 -1.11 -21.24
N TYR A 161 8.79 -2.33 -21.73
CA TYR A 161 7.73 -3.32 -21.73
C TYR A 161 7.66 -4.04 -20.38
N ILE A 162 6.46 -4.08 -19.79
CA ILE A 162 6.13 -4.91 -18.64
C ILE A 162 5.18 -6.00 -19.12
N GLY A 163 5.72 -7.21 -19.30
CA GLY A 163 5.03 -8.25 -20.06
C GLY A 163 4.85 -7.82 -21.52
N ASN A 164 3.61 -7.76 -21.97
CA ASN A 164 3.26 -7.33 -23.33
C ASN A 164 2.79 -5.86 -23.42
N LYS A 165 2.91 -5.09 -22.35
CA LYS A 165 2.41 -3.71 -22.26
C LYS A 165 3.57 -2.73 -22.19
N PHE A 166 3.57 -1.74 -23.09
CA PHE A 166 4.53 -0.66 -23.03
C PHE A 166 4.13 0.34 -21.94
N CYS A 167 5.06 0.69 -21.06
CA CYS A 167 4.80 1.54 -19.92
C CYS A 167 5.86 2.64 -19.78
N TYR A 168 5.42 3.79 -19.28
CA TYR A 168 6.28 4.92 -18.91
C TYR A 168 6.52 4.91 -17.41
N LYS A 169 7.77 5.13 -16.99
CA LYS A 169 8.14 5.32 -15.58
C LYS A 169 8.04 6.78 -15.21
N LEU A 170 7.10 7.10 -14.33
CA LEU A 170 6.88 8.44 -13.81
C LEU A 170 7.25 8.48 -12.34
N ARG A 171 8.30 9.25 -11.99
CA ARG A 171 8.68 9.51 -10.61
C ARG A 171 7.97 10.77 -10.11
N PHE A 172 7.55 10.75 -8.85
CA PHE A 172 6.88 11.87 -8.20
C PHE A 172 7.54 12.21 -6.87
N GLU A 173 7.72 13.50 -6.65
CA GLU A 173 8.34 14.04 -5.45
C GLU A 173 7.50 15.20 -4.90
N PRO A 174 7.31 15.33 -3.59
CA PRO A 174 6.60 16.46 -3.02
C PRO A 174 7.39 17.77 -3.26
N LYS A 175 6.67 18.85 -3.50
CA LYS A 175 7.27 20.19 -3.55
C LYS A 175 7.69 20.68 -2.17
N ASN A 176 6.98 20.21 -1.14
CA ASN A 176 7.27 20.48 0.27
C ASN A 176 7.13 19.16 1.04
N THR A 177 8.23 18.69 1.61
CA THR A 177 8.30 17.43 2.36
C THR A 177 7.55 17.44 3.69
N SER A 178 7.21 18.62 4.23
CA SER A 178 6.40 18.74 5.46
C SER A 178 4.90 18.51 5.22
N ASN A 179 4.46 18.43 3.97
CA ASN A 179 3.08 18.10 3.66
C ASN A 179 2.81 16.60 3.81
N LEU A 180 1.57 16.24 4.10
CA LEU A 180 1.12 14.85 4.08
C LEU A 180 0.98 14.39 2.63
N THR A 181 2.09 13.95 2.08
CA THR A 181 2.29 13.55 0.68
C THR A 181 3.17 12.32 0.62
N PHE A 182 3.36 11.80 -0.57
CA PHE A 182 4.22 10.66 -0.85
C PHE A 182 5.37 11.06 -1.76
N HIS A 183 6.42 10.25 -1.79
CA HIS A 183 7.43 10.26 -2.85
C HIS A 183 7.57 8.84 -3.39
N GLY A 184 7.94 8.70 -4.66
CA GLY A 184 8.06 7.38 -5.25
C GLY A 184 8.00 7.36 -6.76
N GLU A 185 7.61 6.23 -7.31
CA GLU A 185 7.56 5.98 -8.76
C GLU A 185 6.32 5.18 -9.15
N MET A 186 5.87 5.36 -10.36
CA MET A 186 4.78 4.58 -10.94
C MET A 186 5.06 4.22 -12.39
N TRP A 187 4.60 3.05 -12.79
CA TRP A 187 4.59 2.62 -14.18
C TRP A 187 3.19 2.83 -14.76
N VAL A 188 3.12 3.50 -15.88
CA VAL A 188 1.89 3.97 -16.52
C VAL A 188 1.79 3.34 -17.89
N HIS A 189 0.70 2.62 -18.16
CA HIS A 189 0.43 2.02 -19.46
C HIS A 189 0.25 3.11 -20.53
N ASP A 190 0.87 2.96 -21.69
CA ASP A 190 0.97 4.02 -22.71
C ASP A 190 -0.35 4.37 -23.41
N THR A 191 -1.26 3.42 -23.49
CA THR A 191 -2.52 3.55 -24.23
C THR A 191 -3.68 3.94 -23.32
N THR A 192 -3.87 3.22 -22.21
CA THR A 192 -5.00 3.46 -21.28
C THR A 192 -4.68 4.50 -20.19
N TYR A 193 -3.40 4.86 -20.04
CA TYR A 193 -2.88 5.71 -18.95
C TYR A 193 -3.25 5.22 -17.56
N ALA A 194 -3.55 3.92 -17.44
CA ALA A 194 -3.75 3.23 -16.18
C ALA A 194 -2.41 3.00 -15.47
N ILE A 195 -2.45 2.98 -14.17
CA ILE A 195 -1.29 2.62 -13.36
C ILE A 195 -1.11 1.10 -13.41
N GLN A 196 0.03 0.65 -13.92
CA GLN A 196 0.46 -0.75 -13.90
C GLN A 196 1.00 -1.14 -12.53
N SER A 197 1.82 -0.26 -11.96
CA SER A 197 2.31 -0.41 -10.59
C SER A 197 2.72 0.94 -10.00
N ILE A 198 2.70 1.02 -8.69
CA ILE A 198 3.17 2.19 -7.95
C ILE A 198 3.92 1.74 -6.70
N LYS A 199 5.02 2.43 -6.41
CA LYS A 199 5.80 2.32 -5.17
C LYS A 199 5.87 3.70 -4.56
N ALA A 200 5.43 3.82 -3.32
CA ALA A 200 5.32 5.09 -2.63
C ALA A 200 5.73 4.98 -1.17
N ASN A 201 6.55 5.92 -0.71
CA ASN A 201 6.83 6.16 0.70
C ASN A 201 6.18 7.47 1.12
N ILE A 202 5.86 7.61 2.41
CA ILE A 202 5.46 8.90 2.95
C ILE A 202 6.62 9.90 2.89
N SER A 203 6.30 11.19 2.78
CA SER A 203 7.30 12.24 2.82
C SER A 203 8.03 12.26 4.16
N GLU A 204 9.36 12.42 4.14
CA GLU A 204 10.23 12.39 5.34
C GLU A 204 9.81 13.38 6.44
N GLY A 205 9.21 14.52 6.07
CA GLY A 205 8.71 15.54 6.99
C GLY A 205 7.26 15.32 7.46
N ALA A 206 6.61 14.24 7.01
CA ALA A 206 5.24 13.93 7.44
C ALA A 206 5.24 13.46 8.90
N ASN A 207 4.62 14.25 9.78
CA ASN A 207 4.49 13.88 11.18
C ASN A 207 3.28 12.98 11.42
N LEU A 208 3.53 11.71 11.65
CA LEU A 208 2.53 10.68 11.96
C LEU A 208 2.61 10.17 13.41
N ASN A 209 3.11 10.97 14.33
CA ASN A 209 3.29 10.63 15.74
C ASN A 209 4.22 9.41 15.93
N TYR A 210 3.63 8.19 15.99
CA TYR A 210 4.37 6.95 16.27
C TYR A 210 4.84 6.22 15.01
N ILE A 211 4.43 6.66 13.82
CA ILE A 211 4.81 6.03 12.55
C ILE A 211 6.04 6.74 12.00
N GLN A 212 7.13 5.99 11.88
CA GLN A 212 8.40 6.49 11.35
C GLN A 212 8.45 6.43 9.84
N ASP A 213 7.94 5.34 9.26
CA ASP A 213 7.89 5.15 7.82
C ASP A 213 6.67 4.33 7.43
N LEU A 214 6.18 4.59 6.22
CA LEU A 214 5.13 3.84 5.56
C LEU A 214 5.48 3.70 4.09
N TYR A 215 5.55 2.46 3.64
CA TYR A 215 5.76 2.10 2.25
C TYR A 215 4.53 1.37 1.72
N VAL A 216 4.10 1.75 0.53
CA VAL A 216 3.00 1.13 -0.21
C VAL A 216 3.50 0.72 -1.59
N GLU A 217 3.28 -0.54 -1.95
CA GLU A 217 3.47 -1.03 -3.31
C GLU A 217 2.18 -1.67 -3.80
N GLN A 218 1.72 -1.26 -4.97
CA GLN A 218 0.53 -1.80 -5.61
C GLN A 218 0.85 -2.19 -7.05
N GLU A 219 0.40 -3.37 -7.44
CA GLU A 219 0.47 -3.89 -8.80
C GLU A 219 -0.96 -4.11 -9.31
N PHE A 220 -1.22 -3.62 -10.52
CA PHE A 220 -2.53 -3.74 -11.16
C PHE A 220 -2.43 -4.64 -12.39
N GLU A 221 -3.53 -5.33 -12.70
CA GLU A 221 -3.67 -6.06 -13.94
C GLU A 221 -4.93 -5.62 -14.68
N GLN A 222 -4.83 -5.67 -15.99
CA GLN A 222 -5.96 -5.45 -16.87
C GLN A 222 -6.75 -6.77 -16.96
N VAL A 223 -7.97 -6.76 -16.42
CA VAL A 223 -8.86 -7.94 -16.38
C VAL A 223 -9.83 -7.97 -17.54
N GLU A 224 -10.20 -6.78 -18.04
CA GLU A 224 -11.01 -6.58 -19.25
C GLU A 224 -10.52 -5.35 -20.01
N GLU A 225 -11.07 -5.09 -21.20
CA GLU A 225 -10.81 -3.84 -21.91
C GLU A 225 -11.17 -2.65 -21.02
N GLU A 226 -10.24 -1.73 -20.82
CA GLU A 226 -10.37 -0.55 -19.95
C GLU A 226 -10.64 -0.83 -18.45
N VAL A 227 -10.56 -2.07 -17.98
CA VAL A 227 -10.75 -2.43 -16.57
C VAL A 227 -9.45 -2.90 -15.97
N TRP A 228 -8.92 -2.09 -15.06
CA TRP A 228 -7.71 -2.40 -14.29
C TRP A 228 -8.06 -2.65 -12.82
N MET A 229 -7.65 -3.80 -12.31
CA MET A 229 -7.91 -4.20 -10.92
C MET A 229 -6.61 -4.38 -10.17
N LEU A 230 -6.64 -4.04 -8.89
CA LEU A 230 -5.50 -4.23 -7.98
C LEU A 230 -5.28 -5.72 -7.75
N LYS A 231 -4.16 -6.23 -8.24
CA LYS A 231 -3.75 -7.64 -8.15
C LYS A 231 -2.98 -7.94 -6.87
N LYS A 232 -2.04 -7.07 -6.53
CA LYS A 232 -1.16 -7.26 -5.37
C LYS A 232 -0.92 -5.95 -4.66
N GLU A 233 -0.88 -6.02 -3.35
CA GLU A 233 -0.53 -4.89 -2.49
C GLU A 233 0.45 -5.35 -1.42
N VAL A 234 1.48 -4.54 -1.18
CA VAL A 234 2.37 -4.65 -0.02
C VAL A 234 2.33 -3.34 0.74
N LEU A 235 2.08 -3.42 2.03
CA LEU A 235 2.16 -2.29 2.96
C LEU A 235 3.21 -2.64 4.01
N LEU A 236 4.19 -1.76 4.19
CA LEU A 236 5.16 -1.85 5.28
C LEU A 236 4.99 -0.63 6.18
N LEU A 237 5.04 -0.86 7.48
CA LEU A 237 4.79 0.13 8.49
C LEU A 237 5.83 0.01 9.60
N ASP A 238 6.67 1.04 9.79
CA ASP A 238 7.59 1.13 10.93
C ASP A 238 6.96 2.01 12.03
N ILE A 239 6.70 1.41 13.18
CA ILE A 239 6.05 2.06 14.33
C ILE A 239 7.03 2.11 15.50
N ARG A 240 7.22 3.29 16.09
CA ARG A 240 7.97 3.49 17.32
C ARG A 240 7.11 4.14 18.38
N LEU A 241 6.86 3.44 19.47
CA LEU A 241 5.92 3.89 20.51
C LEU A 241 6.44 5.07 21.36
N THR A 242 7.75 5.29 21.44
CA THR A 242 8.32 6.46 22.14
C THR A 242 9.71 6.83 21.62
N GLU A 243 10.01 8.13 21.57
CA GLU A 243 11.36 8.62 21.25
C GLU A 243 12.38 8.34 22.38
N LYS A 244 11.90 8.17 23.62
CA LYS A 244 12.75 8.02 24.82
C LYS A 244 13.12 6.58 25.15
N THR A 245 12.31 5.63 24.75
CA THR A 245 12.63 4.21 24.89
C THR A 245 13.20 3.69 23.58
N LYS A 246 14.52 3.63 23.48
CA LYS A 246 15.22 2.94 22.37
C LYS A 246 14.90 1.43 22.31
N ILE A 247 13.86 0.97 23.02
CA ILE A 247 13.77 -0.42 23.40
C ILE A 247 12.90 -1.24 22.47
N TYR A 248 11.83 -0.70 21.86
CA TYR A 248 10.97 -1.48 20.97
C TYR A 248 10.32 -0.65 19.87
N GLY A 249 10.43 -1.14 18.66
CA GLY A 249 9.60 -0.77 17.51
C GLY A 249 8.82 -1.98 17.03
N PHE A 250 7.82 -1.74 16.21
CA PHE A 250 7.07 -2.77 15.52
C PHE A 250 7.17 -2.54 14.02
N LEU A 251 7.46 -3.61 13.30
CA LEU A 251 7.40 -3.60 11.83
C LEU A 251 6.16 -4.38 11.42
N GLY A 252 5.17 -3.67 10.90
CA GLY A 252 3.98 -4.26 10.30
C GLY A 252 4.18 -4.50 8.82
N LYS A 253 3.82 -5.70 8.34
CA LYS A 253 3.80 -6.05 6.93
C LYS A 253 2.46 -6.65 6.55
N LYS A 254 1.75 -6.03 5.62
CA LYS A 254 0.58 -6.59 4.94
C LYS A 254 0.98 -6.97 3.52
N THR A 255 0.61 -8.16 3.09
CA THR A 255 0.65 -8.57 1.69
C THR A 255 -0.73 -9.07 1.32
N SER A 256 -1.34 -8.49 0.30
CA SER A 256 -2.61 -8.94 -0.27
C SER A 256 -2.42 -9.33 -1.71
N SER A 257 -2.98 -10.45 -2.12
CA SER A 257 -3.08 -10.84 -3.52
C SER A 257 -4.54 -11.15 -3.86
N ARG A 258 -4.97 -10.71 -5.05
CA ARG A 258 -6.34 -10.82 -5.53
C ARG A 258 -6.36 -11.54 -6.85
N LYS A 259 -7.34 -12.41 -7.06
CA LYS A 259 -7.50 -13.21 -8.27
C LYS A 259 -8.98 -13.53 -8.50
N HIS A 260 -9.29 -14.15 -9.62
CA HIS A 260 -10.64 -14.56 -10.00
C HIS A 260 -11.61 -13.37 -10.01
N PHE A 261 -11.21 -12.28 -10.67
CA PHE A 261 -12.04 -11.11 -10.83
C PHE A 261 -13.26 -11.43 -11.70
N ILE A 262 -14.44 -11.01 -11.24
CA ILE A 262 -15.69 -11.00 -12.02
C ILE A 262 -16.21 -9.57 -11.98
N ILE A 263 -16.48 -9.01 -13.16
CA ILE A 263 -16.79 -7.58 -13.32
C ILE A 263 -18.24 -7.44 -13.79
N ASN A 264 -18.98 -6.53 -13.13
CA ASN A 264 -20.36 -6.16 -13.41
C ASN A 264 -21.36 -7.34 -13.43
N GLU A 265 -20.99 -8.46 -12.85
CA GLU A 265 -21.88 -9.61 -12.62
C GLU A 265 -22.13 -9.75 -11.11
N LEU A 266 -23.33 -9.42 -10.66
CA LEU A 266 -23.78 -9.66 -9.27
C LEU A 266 -24.77 -10.79 -9.26
N LYS A 267 -24.56 -11.75 -8.38
CA LYS A 267 -25.61 -12.70 -8.01
C LYS A 267 -26.48 -12.07 -6.93
N PRO A 268 -27.81 -12.24 -6.98
CA PRO A 268 -28.74 -11.67 -5.98
C PRO A 268 -28.41 -12.06 -4.53
N ASP A 269 -27.80 -13.22 -4.33
CA ASP A 269 -27.46 -13.77 -3.01
C ASP A 269 -26.09 -13.31 -2.46
N ASP A 270 -25.36 -12.48 -3.20
CA ASP A 270 -24.00 -12.04 -2.82
C ASP A 270 -24.00 -10.91 -1.76
N PHE A 271 -25.19 -10.34 -1.39
CA PHE A 271 -25.34 -9.22 -0.42
C PHE A 271 -26.38 -9.44 0.65
#